data_84c78da52f726f6454e563259d1d9872
#
_entry.id   84c78da52f726f6454e563259d1d9872
#
_cell.length_a   1.000
_cell.length_b   1.000
_cell.length_c   1.000
_cell.angle_alpha   90.00
_cell.angle_beta   90.00
_cell.angle_gamma   90.00
#
_symmetry.space_group_name_H-M   'P 1'
#
loop_
_entity.id
_entity.type
_entity.pdbx_description
1 polymer ?
#
loop_
_entity_poly.entity_id
_entity_poly.type
_entity_poly.pdbx_seq_one_letter_code
_entity_poly.pdbx_strand_id
1 'polypeptide(L)'
;MALHVLVMAPTRRAASETFIRANLDRLPFAVEACFGDECPWREPLKALYGMAVLTSKFCTRLGWLKLATLPTSVVAMLLVRRHRPDVVMVEFGFHAVRVMELVRTGVPLAVHFRGADASAERYVKRLQERYRRLFQLTSAVIVKNQIMRSRLIALGAQPAQLVISPSGADEQRFYGATPASMPPRFLAVGRFVAKKGPMDTLEAFARLRGLSVHA
;
A
#
# COMPACT_ATOMS: atom_id res chain seq x y z
N MET A 1 3.30 -20.17 19.67
CA MET A 1 3.86 -18.79 19.71
C MET A 1 3.06 -17.92 18.78
N ALA A 2 2.74 -16.69 19.16
CA ALA A 2 2.08 -15.75 18.25
C ALA A 2 3.08 -15.32 17.15
N LEU A 3 2.62 -15.26 15.89
CA LEU A 3 3.42 -14.82 14.76
C LEU A 3 3.87 -13.36 14.98
N HIS A 4 5.15 -13.06 14.76
CA HIS A 4 5.69 -11.70 14.85
C HIS A 4 5.90 -11.11 13.45
N VAL A 5 5.22 -10.02 13.15
CA VAL A 5 5.21 -9.37 11.83
C VAL A 5 5.87 -8.00 11.90
N LEU A 6 6.88 -7.77 11.10
CA LEU A 6 7.43 -6.44 10.88
C LEU A 6 6.76 -5.80 9.66
N VAL A 7 6.01 -4.72 9.87
CA VAL A 7 5.33 -4.00 8.80
C VAL A 7 6.11 -2.75 8.42
N MET A 8 6.41 -2.60 7.13
CA MET A 8 7.08 -1.43 6.57
C MET A 8 6.13 -0.68 5.63
N ALA A 9 5.88 0.58 5.90
CA ALA A 9 4.99 1.42 5.11
C ALA A 9 5.63 2.77 4.76
N PRO A 10 5.25 3.40 3.62
CA PRO A 10 5.85 4.66 3.20
C PRO A 10 5.45 5.85 4.07
N THR A 11 4.24 5.81 4.65
CA THR A 11 3.68 6.91 5.45
C THR A 11 2.74 6.39 6.53
N ARG A 12 2.70 7.09 7.66
CA ARG A 12 1.69 6.91 8.71
C ARG A 12 0.61 7.99 8.67
N ARG A 13 0.98 9.21 8.30
CA ARG A 13 0.16 10.41 8.45
C ARG A 13 -0.71 10.74 7.24
N ALA A 14 -0.54 10.04 6.12
CA ALA A 14 -1.35 10.29 4.94
C ALA A 14 -2.84 10.05 5.21
N ALA A 15 -3.67 11.08 5.08
CA ALA A 15 -5.11 11.02 5.31
C ALA A 15 -5.83 9.98 4.43
N SER A 16 -5.27 9.68 3.24
CA SER A 16 -5.81 8.68 2.33
C SER A 16 -5.37 7.23 2.62
N GLU A 17 -4.56 7.01 3.65
CA GLU A 17 -3.97 5.71 3.99
C GLU A 17 -4.38 5.21 5.40
N THR A 18 -5.57 5.63 5.85
CA THR A 18 -6.16 5.21 7.14
C THR A 18 -6.28 3.68 7.28
N PHE A 19 -6.45 2.99 6.15
CA PHE A 19 -6.55 1.53 6.09
C PHE A 19 -5.27 0.82 6.56
N ILE A 20 -4.08 1.44 6.42
CA ILE A 20 -2.84 0.83 6.92
C ILE A 20 -2.92 0.75 8.44
N ARG A 21 -3.26 1.86 9.09
CA ARG A 21 -3.41 1.91 10.56
C ARG A 21 -4.50 0.96 11.05
N ALA A 22 -5.67 1.00 10.41
CA ALA A 22 -6.77 0.12 10.76
C ALA A 22 -6.42 -1.38 10.61
N ASN A 23 -5.59 -1.73 9.63
CA ASN A 23 -5.11 -3.10 9.49
C ASN A 23 -4.12 -3.46 10.60
N LEU A 24 -3.15 -2.58 10.91
CA LEU A 24 -2.17 -2.81 11.97
C LEU A 24 -2.84 -3.06 13.32
N ASP A 25 -3.87 -2.26 13.64
CA ASP A 25 -4.61 -2.34 14.90
C ASP A 25 -5.44 -3.64 15.04
N ARG A 26 -5.73 -4.31 13.93
CA ARG A 26 -6.62 -5.49 13.87
C ARG A 26 -5.93 -6.79 13.49
N LEU A 27 -4.64 -6.77 13.19
CA LEU A 27 -3.92 -8.01 12.93
C LEU A 27 -3.84 -8.85 14.21
N PRO A 28 -4.18 -10.15 14.16
CA PRO A 28 -4.17 -11.04 15.32
C PRO A 28 -2.74 -11.53 15.64
N PHE A 29 -1.72 -10.70 15.39
CA PHE A 29 -0.31 -11.03 15.51
C PHE A 29 0.42 -9.97 16.33
N ALA A 30 1.63 -10.29 16.81
CA ALA A 30 2.53 -9.29 17.35
C ALA A 30 3.08 -8.45 16.18
N VAL A 31 2.72 -7.15 16.14
CA VAL A 31 3.06 -6.27 15.03
C VAL A 31 4.04 -5.21 15.47
N GLU A 32 5.17 -5.13 14.78
CA GLU A 32 6.09 -4.00 14.83
C GLU A 32 5.97 -3.20 13.52
N ALA A 33 5.82 -1.89 13.59
CA ALA A 33 5.62 -1.05 12.40
C ALA A 33 6.71 0.01 12.24
N CYS A 34 7.19 0.18 11.01
CA CYS A 34 8.16 1.19 10.60
C CYS A 34 7.60 2.04 9.45
N PHE A 35 7.57 3.35 9.62
CA PHE A 35 7.03 4.28 8.63
C PHE A 35 8.14 5.15 8.05
N GLY A 36 8.13 5.30 6.72
CA GLY A 36 9.15 6.07 5.99
C GLY A 36 8.98 7.59 6.07
N ASP A 37 7.99 8.10 6.79
CA ASP A 37 7.76 9.52 7.07
C ASP A 37 7.92 9.85 8.57
N GLU A 38 8.42 8.91 9.37
CA GLU A 38 8.64 9.08 10.79
C GLU A 38 10.11 8.98 11.17
N CYS A 39 10.52 9.81 12.13
CA CYS A 39 11.84 9.79 12.74
C CYS A 39 11.68 9.83 14.27
N PRO A 40 11.25 8.73 14.91
CA PRO A 40 11.01 8.71 16.34
C PRO A 40 12.33 8.78 17.12
N TRP A 41 12.49 9.78 18.00
CA TRP A 41 13.71 10.03 18.79
C TRP A 41 14.12 8.88 19.70
N ARG A 42 13.13 8.14 20.21
CA ARG A 42 13.35 7.02 21.14
C ARG A 42 13.70 5.70 20.44
N GLU A 43 13.59 5.64 19.12
CA GLU A 43 13.80 4.44 18.34
C GLU A 43 14.77 4.74 17.17
N PRO A 44 16.08 4.79 17.43
CA PRO A 44 17.09 5.29 16.48
C PRO A 44 17.10 4.51 15.15
N LEU A 45 16.84 3.22 15.14
CA LEU A 45 16.77 2.44 13.89
C LEU A 45 15.53 2.81 13.05
N LYS A 46 14.40 3.11 13.67
CA LYS A 46 13.22 3.60 12.93
C LYS A 46 13.43 5.02 12.42
N ALA A 47 14.09 5.88 13.20
CA ALA A 47 14.49 7.21 12.74
C ALA A 47 15.44 7.13 11.53
N LEU A 48 16.44 6.24 11.61
CA LEU A 48 17.36 5.98 10.51
C LEU A 48 16.63 5.44 9.27
N TYR A 49 15.59 4.62 9.46
CA TYR A 49 14.74 4.14 8.37
C TYR A 49 14.00 5.29 7.66
N GLY A 50 13.39 6.20 8.41
CA GLY A 50 12.76 7.40 7.86
C GLY A 50 13.73 8.24 7.04
N MET A 51 14.93 8.52 7.56
CA MET A 51 15.98 9.23 6.84
C MET A 51 16.44 8.51 5.57
N ALA A 52 16.61 7.19 5.64
CA ALA A 52 16.98 6.38 4.48
C ALA A 52 15.90 6.39 3.39
N VAL A 53 14.62 6.39 3.78
CA VAL A 53 13.50 6.54 2.82
C VAL A 53 13.50 7.92 2.17
N LEU A 54 13.77 8.98 2.92
CA LEU A 54 13.88 10.34 2.36
C LEU A 54 15.04 10.44 1.37
N THR A 55 16.23 9.95 1.74
CA THR A 55 17.38 9.86 0.84
C THR A 55 17.07 9.06 -0.41
N SER A 56 16.40 7.91 -0.27
CA SER A 56 15.94 7.10 -1.39
C SER A 56 15.00 7.87 -2.32
N LYS A 57 14.05 8.64 -1.77
CA LYS A 57 13.14 9.48 -2.57
C LYS A 57 13.92 10.55 -3.35
N PHE A 58 14.90 11.18 -2.72
CA PHE A 58 15.76 12.19 -3.35
C PHE A 58 16.60 11.60 -4.48
N CYS A 59 17.35 10.51 -4.24
CA CYS A 59 18.12 9.81 -5.27
C CYS A 59 17.24 9.34 -6.43
N THR A 60 16.00 8.90 -6.14
CA THR A 60 15.04 8.50 -7.16
C THR A 60 14.63 9.68 -8.05
N ARG A 61 14.50 10.89 -7.52
CA ARG A 61 14.20 12.10 -8.30
C ARG A 61 15.35 12.49 -9.23
N LEU A 62 16.59 12.27 -8.79
CA LEU A 62 17.79 12.51 -9.59
C LEU A 62 18.10 11.39 -10.61
N GLY A 63 17.27 10.35 -10.69
CA GLY A 63 17.48 9.21 -11.60
C GLY A 63 18.48 8.16 -11.10
N TRP A 64 19.05 8.31 -9.90
CA TRP A 64 20.04 7.40 -9.31
C TRP A 64 19.40 6.15 -8.70
N LEU A 65 18.70 5.38 -9.53
CA LEU A 65 17.86 4.28 -9.09
C LEU A 65 18.60 3.16 -8.34
N LYS A 66 19.86 2.88 -8.69
CA LYS A 66 20.68 1.87 -8.03
C LYS A 66 21.09 2.31 -6.62
N LEU A 67 21.47 3.56 -6.46
CA LEU A 67 21.83 4.15 -5.17
C LEU A 67 20.62 4.39 -4.28
N ALA A 68 19.47 4.65 -4.88
CA ALA A 68 18.23 4.95 -4.16
C ALA A 68 17.75 3.82 -3.23
N THR A 69 18.14 2.58 -3.48
CA THR A 69 17.68 1.42 -2.68
C THR A 69 18.66 0.97 -1.61
N LEU A 70 19.93 1.30 -1.78
CA LEU A 70 20.97 0.80 -0.89
C LEU A 70 20.78 1.23 0.58
N PRO A 71 20.58 2.51 0.92
CA PRO A 71 20.42 2.93 2.32
C PRO A 71 19.21 2.29 2.96
N THR A 72 18.07 2.28 2.26
CA THR A 72 16.81 1.76 2.79
C THR A 72 16.88 0.25 3.01
N SER A 73 17.52 -0.50 2.09
CA SER A 73 17.71 -1.94 2.23
C SER A 73 18.63 -2.29 3.40
N VAL A 74 19.73 -1.55 3.60
CA VAL A 74 20.64 -1.78 4.72
C VAL A 74 19.91 -1.56 6.05
N VAL A 75 19.19 -0.47 6.18
CA VAL A 75 18.47 -0.19 7.43
C VAL A 75 17.32 -1.18 7.64
N ALA A 76 16.63 -1.61 6.57
CA ALA A 76 15.61 -2.67 6.66
C ALA A 76 16.22 -4.00 7.17
N MET A 77 17.39 -4.39 6.68
CA MET A 77 18.10 -5.58 7.19
C MET A 77 18.49 -5.44 8.67
N LEU A 78 18.92 -4.26 9.12
CA LEU A 78 19.22 -4.01 10.53
C LEU A 78 17.95 -4.11 11.40
N LEU A 79 16.82 -3.58 10.94
CA LEU A 79 15.53 -3.71 11.60
C LEU A 79 15.10 -5.19 11.72
N VAL A 80 15.23 -5.96 10.64
CA VAL A 80 14.94 -7.41 10.67
C VAL A 80 15.83 -8.13 11.70
N ARG A 81 17.13 -7.85 11.72
CA ARG A 81 18.05 -8.46 12.70
C ARG A 81 17.73 -8.06 14.14
N ARG A 82 17.28 -6.83 14.37
CA ARG A 82 16.94 -6.30 15.69
C ARG A 82 15.64 -6.86 16.23
N HIS A 83 14.60 -6.91 15.39
CA HIS A 83 13.25 -7.33 15.80
C HIS A 83 12.99 -8.81 15.61
N ARG A 84 13.81 -9.51 14.79
CA ARG A 84 13.69 -10.95 14.49
C ARG A 84 12.24 -11.37 14.16
N PRO A 85 11.59 -10.72 13.17
CA PRO A 85 10.24 -11.09 12.79
C PRO A 85 10.20 -12.44 12.08
N ASP A 86 9.06 -13.12 12.16
CA ASP A 86 8.80 -14.34 11.38
C ASP A 86 8.51 -14.02 9.92
N VAL A 87 7.95 -12.82 9.65
CA VAL A 87 7.67 -12.32 8.31
C VAL A 87 7.77 -10.79 8.24
N VAL A 88 8.23 -10.27 7.12
CA VAL A 88 8.17 -8.84 6.82
C VAL A 88 7.04 -8.59 5.84
N MET A 89 6.12 -7.69 6.18
CA MET A 89 5.06 -7.23 5.29
C MET A 89 5.34 -5.78 4.86
N VAL A 90 5.36 -5.54 3.55
CA VAL A 90 5.61 -4.19 3.01
C VAL A 90 4.38 -3.67 2.30
N GLU A 91 3.94 -2.51 2.72
CA GLU A 91 2.83 -1.81 2.10
C GLU A 91 3.29 -1.03 0.87
N PHE A 92 2.60 -1.22 -0.25
CA PHE A 92 2.87 -0.73 -1.59
C PHE A 92 4.09 -1.31 -2.30
N GLY A 93 3.89 -1.76 -3.54
CA GLY A 93 4.94 -2.30 -4.39
C GLY A 93 6.07 -1.31 -4.67
N PHE A 94 5.77 0.00 -4.86
CA PHE A 94 6.81 1.03 -5.05
C PHE A 94 7.67 1.26 -3.80
N HIS A 95 7.19 0.90 -2.61
CA HIS A 95 7.96 0.94 -1.38
C HIS A 95 8.76 -0.35 -1.21
N ALA A 96 8.15 -1.49 -1.53
CA ALA A 96 8.79 -2.80 -1.45
C ALA A 96 10.08 -2.88 -2.28
N VAL A 97 10.12 -2.29 -3.48
CA VAL A 97 11.33 -2.27 -4.30
C VAL A 97 12.52 -1.53 -3.65
N ARG A 98 12.31 -0.76 -2.60
CA ARG A 98 13.39 -0.08 -1.86
C ARG A 98 13.99 -0.94 -0.78
N VAL A 99 13.23 -1.91 -0.28
CA VAL A 99 13.63 -2.76 0.85
C VAL A 99 13.77 -4.24 0.45
N MET A 100 13.52 -4.60 -0.80
CA MET A 100 13.46 -6.01 -1.25
C MET A 100 14.72 -6.82 -0.96
N GLU A 101 15.89 -6.17 -0.85
CA GLU A 101 17.14 -6.87 -0.52
C GLU A 101 17.18 -7.39 0.92
N LEU A 102 16.20 -7.01 1.77
CA LEU A 102 16.06 -7.57 3.12
C LEU A 102 15.86 -9.09 3.12
N VAL A 103 15.39 -9.67 2.02
CA VAL A 103 15.26 -11.14 1.87
C VAL A 103 16.58 -11.89 2.06
N ARG A 104 17.73 -11.19 1.93
CA ARG A 104 19.05 -11.75 2.24
C ARG A 104 19.23 -12.11 3.73
N THR A 105 18.31 -11.65 4.59
CA THR A 105 18.28 -12.06 6.00
C THR A 105 17.65 -13.44 6.20
N GLY A 106 17.07 -14.04 5.17
CA GLY A 106 16.34 -15.30 5.21
C GLY A 106 14.89 -15.20 5.68
N VAL A 107 14.43 -13.98 6.05
CA VAL A 107 13.04 -13.77 6.50
C VAL A 107 12.11 -13.63 5.28
N PRO A 108 10.95 -14.31 5.26
CA PRO A 108 9.96 -14.20 4.20
C PRO A 108 9.46 -12.78 4.02
N LEU A 109 9.30 -12.36 2.75
CA LEU A 109 8.78 -11.06 2.38
C LEU A 109 7.38 -11.19 1.78
N ALA A 110 6.40 -10.54 2.38
CA ALA A 110 5.07 -10.34 1.81
C ALA A 110 4.89 -8.89 1.35
N VAL A 111 4.27 -8.68 0.19
CA VAL A 111 4.05 -7.33 -0.35
C VAL A 111 2.57 -7.11 -0.62
N HIS A 112 2.03 -6.03 -0.07
CA HIS A 112 0.64 -5.66 -0.28
C HIS A 112 0.51 -4.53 -1.32
N PHE A 113 0.00 -4.85 -2.49
CA PHE A 113 -0.34 -3.86 -3.52
C PHE A 113 -1.69 -3.23 -3.23
N ARG A 114 -1.75 -1.88 -3.25
CA ARG A 114 -2.91 -1.12 -2.77
C ARG A 114 -3.71 -0.42 -3.88
N GLY A 115 -3.21 -0.33 -5.08
CA GLY A 115 -3.91 0.26 -6.23
C GLY A 115 -3.01 1.05 -7.16
N ALA A 116 -2.59 2.26 -6.80
CA ALA A 116 -1.78 3.11 -7.66
C ALA A 116 -0.44 2.46 -8.07
N ASP A 117 0.13 1.67 -7.21
CA ASP A 117 1.36 0.89 -7.41
C ASP A 117 1.21 -0.22 -8.47
N ALA A 118 -0.02 -0.73 -8.69
CA ALA A 118 -0.33 -1.73 -9.71
C ALA A 118 -1.03 -1.16 -10.94
N SER A 119 -1.61 0.07 -10.86
CA SER A 119 -2.47 0.61 -11.92
C SER A 119 -2.02 1.94 -12.51
N ALA A 120 -1.25 2.75 -11.77
CA ALA A 120 -0.79 4.03 -12.29
C ALA A 120 0.40 3.80 -13.22
N GLU A 121 0.19 4.10 -14.51
CA GLU A 121 1.13 3.85 -15.59
C GLU A 121 2.54 4.39 -15.31
N ARG A 122 2.62 5.58 -14.70
CA ARG A 122 3.89 6.20 -14.29
C ARG A 122 4.72 5.34 -13.32
N TYR A 123 4.07 4.62 -12.39
CA TYR A 123 4.77 3.73 -11.47
C TYR A 123 5.10 2.41 -12.14
N VAL A 124 4.15 1.83 -12.86
CA VAL A 124 4.30 0.54 -13.52
C VAL A 124 5.43 0.60 -14.56
N LYS A 125 5.41 1.53 -15.51
CA LYS A 125 6.46 1.69 -16.53
C LYS A 125 7.84 1.92 -15.89
N ARG A 126 7.92 2.81 -14.90
CA ARG A 126 9.20 3.17 -14.25
C ARG A 126 9.80 2.03 -13.43
N LEU A 127 8.96 1.19 -12.83
CA LEU A 127 9.39 0.16 -11.87
C LEU A 127 9.29 -1.25 -12.44
N GLN A 128 8.93 -1.44 -13.70
CA GLN A 128 8.63 -2.73 -14.31
C GLN A 128 9.73 -3.79 -14.04
N GLU A 129 10.98 -3.48 -14.36
CA GLU A 129 12.10 -4.40 -14.14
C GLU A 129 12.33 -4.69 -12.66
N ARG A 130 12.10 -3.69 -11.82
CA ARG A 130 12.24 -3.86 -10.37
C ARG A 130 11.09 -4.68 -9.78
N TYR A 131 9.89 -4.56 -10.34
CA TYR A 131 8.77 -5.42 -9.96
C TYR A 131 9.01 -6.87 -10.36
N ARG A 132 9.57 -7.14 -11.55
CA ARG A 132 9.95 -8.50 -11.93
C ARG A 132 10.93 -9.11 -10.93
N ARG A 133 11.96 -8.37 -10.54
CA ARG A 133 12.91 -8.81 -9.51
C ARG A 133 12.24 -8.97 -8.16
N LEU A 134 11.37 -8.03 -7.75
CA LEU A 134 10.63 -8.10 -6.50
C LEU A 134 9.82 -9.41 -6.43
N PHE A 135 9.09 -9.77 -7.48
CA PHE A 135 8.28 -10.99 -7.53
C PHE A 135 9.13 -12.26 -7.40
N GLN A 136 10.35 -12.27 -7.89
CA GLN A 136 11.27 -13.40 -7.71
C GLN A 136 11.74 -13.56 -6.25
N LEU A 137 11.73 -12.48 -5.49
CA LEU A 137 12.21 -12.43 -4.11
C LEU A 137 11.08 -12.55 -3.06
N THR A 138 9.83 -12.36 -3.48
CA THR A 138 8.69 -12.24 -2.58
C THR A 138 8.01 -13.59 -2.38
N SER A 139 7.75 -13.96 -1.12
CA SER A 139 7.04 -15.19 -0.76
C SER A 139 5.54 -15.07 -1.02
N ALA A 140 4.95 -13.89 -0.79
CA ALA A 140 3.53 -13.63 -1.03
C ALA A 140 3.28 -12.20 -1.55
N VAL A 141 2.32 -12.07 -2.45
CA VAL A 141 1.85 -10.79 -2.99
C VAL A 141 0.35 -10.66 -2.75
N ILE A 142 -0.02 -9.72 -1.91
CA ILE A 142 -1.41 -9.47 -1.54
C ILE A 142 -2.00 -8.43 -2.48
N VAL A 143 -3.15 -8.74 -3.07
CA VAL A 143 -3.88 -7.87 -4.00
C VAL A 143 -5.33 -7.71 -3.59
N LYS A 144 -5.99 -6.65 -4.05
CA LYS A 144 -7.35 -6.30 -3.63
C LYS A 144 -8.46 -7.00 -4.41
N ASN A 145 -8.19 -7.36 -5.65
CA ASN A 145 -9.19 -7.93 -6.55
C ASN A 145 -8.55 -8.69 -7.71
N GLN A 146 -9.37 -9.38 -8.48
CA GLN A 146 -8.95 -10.18 -9.62
C GLN A 146 -8.29 -9.34 -10.74
N ILE A 147 -8.76 -8.12 -10.97
CA ILE A 147 -8.18 -7.23 -12.00
C ILE A 147 -6.72 -6.90 -11.64
N MET A 148 -6.47 -6.58 -10.37
CA MET A 148 -5.10 -6.32 -9.89
C MET A 148 -4.23 -7.57 -9.97
N ARG A 149 -4.80 -8.74 -9.61
CA ARG A 149 -4.12 -10.05 -9.75
C ARG A 149 -3.65 -10.27 -11.20
N SER A 150 -4.55 -10.15 -12.16
CA SER A 150 -4.22 -10.33 -13.58
C SER A 150 -3.14 -9.34 -14.07
N ARG A 151 -3.21 -8.08 -13.63
CA ARG A 151 -2.18 -7.07 -13.96
C ARG A 151 -0.80 -7.43 -13.42
N LEU A 152 -0.71 -7.92 -12.18
CA LEU A 152 0.58 -8.29 -11.60
C LEU A 152 1.15 -9.56 -12.23
N ILE A 153 0.30 -10.51 -12.65
CA ILE A 153 0.72 -11.66 -13.46
C ILE A 153 1.35 -11.18 -14.77
N ALA A 154 0.70 -10.25 -15.47
CA ALA A 154 1.24 -9.67 -16.71
C ALA A 154 2.57 -8.93 -16.49
N LEU A 155 2.85 -8.46 -15.27
CA LEU A 155 4.11 -7.83 -14.86
C LEU A 155 5.17 -8.86 -14.40
N GLY A 156 4.85 -10.16 -14.34
CA GLY A 156 5.77 -11.24 -14.01
C GLY A 156 5.60 -11.86 -12.62
N ALA A 157 4.53 -11.54 -11.89
CA ALA A 157 4.21 -12.24 -10.65
C ALA A 157 3.70 -13.66 -10.93
N GLN A 158 4.11 -14.63 -10.11
CA GLN A 158 3.65 -16.00 -10.24
C GLN A 158 2.24 -16.15 -9.66
N PRO A 159 1.31 -16.85 -10.34
CA PRO A 159 -0.06 -17.03 -9.85
C PRO A 159 -0.18 -17.63 -8.45
N ALA A 160 0.75 -18.51 -8.09
CA ALA A 160 0.77 -19.21 -6.80
C ALA A 160 1.13 -18.30 -5.60
N GLN A 161 1.87 -17.19 -5.82
CA GLN A 161 2.23 -16.26 -4.75
C GLN A 161 1.18 -15.16 -4.53
N LEU A 162 0.15 -15.07 -5.39
CA LEU A 162 -0.85 -14.01 -5.36
C LEU A 162 -2.07 -14.39 -4.53
N VAL A 163 -2.31 -13.62 -3.46
CA VAL A 163 -3.45 -13.78 -2.56
C VAL A 163 -4.39 -12.59 -2.71
N ILE A 164 -5.67 -12.84 -2.96
CA ILE A 164 -6.70 -11.79 -3.03
C ILE A 164 -7.22 -11.53 -1.61
N SER A 165 -7.01 -10.30 -1.14
CA SER A 165 -7.54 -9.81 0.14
C SER A 165 -8.24 -8.47 -0.08
N PRO A 166 -9.56 -8.46 -0.28
CA PRO A 166 -10.34 -7.22 -0.45
C PRO A 166 -10.28 -6.33 0.79
N SER A 167 -10.43 -5.02 0.59
CA SER A 167 -10.68 -4.14 1.74
C SER A 167 -12.13 -4.28 2.18
N GLY A 168 -12.34 -4.58 3.46
CA GLY A 168 -13.63 -4.54 4.10
C GLY A 168 -14.01 -3.13 4.57
N ALA A 169 -15.28 -2.97 4.94
CA ALA A 169 -15.77 -1.85 5.73
C ALA A 169 -15.84 -2.26 7.21
N ASP A 170 -15.77 -1.27 8.09
CA ASP A 170 -15.97 -1.48 9.51
C ASP A 170 -17.48 -1.53 9.81
N GLU A 171 -18.04 -2.73 9.96
CA GLU A 171 -19.47 -2.94 10.17
C GLU A 171 -19.99 -2.31 11.47
N GLN A 172 -19.12 -2.09 12.47
CA GLN A 172 -19.49 -1.38 13.70
C GLN A 172 -19.67 0.14 13.49
N ARG A 173 -19.03 0.68 12.45
CA ARG A 173 -19.11 2.12 12.10
C ARG A 173 -20.06 2.40 10.95
N PHE A 174 -20.24 1.45 10.05
CA PHE A 174 -21.05 1.59 8.84
C PHE A 174 -22.22 0.60 8.89
N TYR A 175 -23.27 0.98 9.61
CA TYR A 175 -24.47 0.18 9.83
C TYR A 175 -25.75 1.01 9.75
N GLY A 176 -26.89 0.37 9.71
CA GLY A 176 -28.22 0.97 9.87
C GLY A 176 -28.70 1.82 8.68
N ALA A 177 -28.07 1.69 7.50
CA ALA A 177 -28.55 2.40 6.31
C ALA A 177 -29.78 1.67 5.73
N THR A 178 -30.87 2.43 5.52
CA THR A 178 -32.11 1.96 4.88
C THR A 178 -32.43 2.84 3.68
N PRO A 179 -31.66 2.74 2.58
CA PRO A 179 -31.79 3.66 1.44
C PRO A 179 -33.19 3.59 0.77
N ALA A 180 -33.85 2.44 0.83
CA ALA A 180 -35.18 2.26 0.24
C ALA A 180 -36.29 3.07 0.94
N SER A 181 -36.10 3.49 2.19
CA SER A 181 -37.09 4.24 2.98
C SER A 181 -36.82 5.75 2.98
N MET A 182 -35.76 6.21 2.29
CA MET A 182 -35.35 7.61 2.29
C MET A 182 -35.58 8.26 0.91
N PRO A 183 -35.94 9.57 0.86
CA PRO A 183 -35.96 10.26 -0.41
C PRO A 183 -34.58 10.21 -1.10
N PRO A 184 -34.53 10.20 -2.45
CA PRO A 184 -33.30 10.12 -3.20
C PRO A 184 -32.31 11.22 -2.81
N ARG A 185 -31.19 10.85 -2.22
CA ARG A 185 -30.07 11.74 -1.88
C ARG A 185 -28.77 11.17 -2.41
N PHE A 186 -28.04 11.98 -3.14
CA PHE A 186 -26.75 11.58 -3.70
C PHE A 186 -25.63 12.24 -2.91
N LEU A 187 -24.67 11.43 -2.45
CA LEU A 187 -23.48 11.90 -1.76
C LEU A 187 -22.24 11.41 -2.51
N ALA A 188 -21.39 12.35 -2.92
CA ALA A 188 -20.08 12.07 -3.50
C ALA A 188 -18.99 12.50 -2.52
N VAL A 189 -18.16 11.54 -2.10
CA VAL A 189 -17.03 11.78 -1.20
C VAL A 189 -15.74 11.34 -1.85
N GLY A 190 -14.77 12.24 -1.98
CA GLY A 190 -13.49 11.90 -2.57
C GLY A 190 -12.54 13.09 -2.66
N ARG A 191 -11.28 12.79 -3.01
CA ARG A 191 -10.31 13.83 -3.34
C ARG A 191 -10.65 14.45 -4.70
N PHE A 192 -10.46 15.75 -4.86
CA PHE A 192 -10.60 16.47 -6.14
C PHE A 192 -9.38 16.19 -7.04
N VAL A 193 -9.35 15.00 -7.64
CA VAL A 193 -8.32 14.54 -8.57
C VAL A 193 -8.98 13.84 -9.75
N ALA A 194 -8.41 13.94 -10.95
CA ALA A 194 -8.96 13.39 -12.20
C ALA A 194 -9.41 11.93 -12.07
N LYS A 195 -8.63 11.09 -11.40
CA LYS A 195 -8.97 9.66 -11.17
C LYS A 195 -10.32 9.46 -10.45
N LYS A 196 -10.82 10.45 -9.71
CA LYS A 196 -12.08 10.38 -8.96
C LYS A 196 -13.27 10.95 -9.73
N GLY A 197 -13.03 11.56 -10.88
CA GLY A 197 -14.06 12.11 -11.76
C GLY A 197 -15.02 13.08 -11.08
N PRO A 198 -14.55 14.10 -10.32
CA PRO A 198 -15.47 15.00 -9.63
C PRO A 198 -16.33 15.80 -10.61
N MET A 199 -15.78 16.19 -11.75
CA MET A 199 -16.53 16.88 -12.79
C MET A 199 -17.55 15.97 -13.46
N ASP A 200 -17.15 14.72 -13.78
CA ASP A 200 -18.05 13.72 -14.36
C ASP A 200 -19.26 13.46 -13.42
N THR A 201 -19.00 13.44 -12.12
CA THR A 201 -20.05 13.28 -11.10
C THR A 201 -21.03 14.49 -11.11
N LEU A 202 -20.51 15.72 -11.20
CA LEU A 202 -21.34 16.93 -11.28
C LEU A 202 -22.14 16.96 -12.58
N GLU A 203 -21.52 16.63 -13.71
CA GLU A 203 -22.20 16.59 -15.01
C GLU A 203 -23.31 15.53 -15.04
N ALA A 204 -23.04 14.33 -14.52
CA ALA A 204 -24.04 13.28 -14.41
C ALA A 204 -25.24 13.73 -13.56
N PHE A 205 -24.97 14.37 -12.43
CA PHE A 205 -26.03 14.90 -11.57
C PHE A 205 -26.81 16.05 -12.21
N ALA A 206 -26.13 16.95 -12.94
CA ALA A 206 -26.80 18.04 -13.67
C ALA A 206 -27.75 17.51 -14.74
N ARG A 207 -27.41 16.43 -15.43
CA ARG A 207 -28.30 15.76 -16.39
C ARG A 207 -29.52 15.15 -15.73
N LEU A 208 -29.40 14.59 -14.52
CA LEU A 208 -30.54 14.04 -13.77
C LEU A 208 -31.52 15.11 -13.29
N ARG A 209 -31.07 16.36 -13.08
CA ARG A 209 -31.92 17.46 -12.61
C ARG A 209 -33.06 17.82 -13.57
N GLY A 210 -32.90 17.49 -14.86
CA GLY A 210 -33.96 17.67 -15.87
C GLY A 210 -34.89 16.46 -16.03
N LEU A 211 -34.60 15.36 -15.34
CA LEU A 211 -35.43 14.15 -15.37
C LEU A 211 -36.28 14.12 -14.09
N SER A 212 -37.59 14.13 -14.23
CA SER A 212 -38.50 13.88 -13.11
C SER A 212 -38.27 12.43 -12.65
N VAL A 213 -37.50 12.26 -11.60
CA VAL A 213 -37.34 10.96 -10.96
C VAL A 213 -38.59 10.74 -10.12
N HIS A 214 -39.62 10.15 -10.70
CA HIS A 214 -40.74 9.63 -9.95
C HIS A 214 -40.26 8.44 -9.14
N ALA A 215 -40.32 8.56 -7.80
CA ALA A 215 -40.09 7.49 -6.86
C ALA A 215 -41.29 6.55 -6.84
#